data_4e351e24cf6d68be9bcfaa2a96a7f5a5
#
_entry.id   4e351e24cf6d68be9bcfaa2a96a7f5a5
#
_cell.length_a   1.000
_cell.length_b   1.000
_cell.length_c   1.000
_cell.angle_alpha   90.00
_cell.angle_beta   90.00
_cell.angle_gamma   90.00
#
_symmetry.space_group_name_H-M   'P 1'
#
loop_
_entity.id
_entity.type
_entity.pdbx_description
1 polymer ?
#
loop_
_entity_poly.entity_id
_entity_poly.type
_entity_poly.pdbx_seq_one_letter_code
_entity_poly.pdbx_strand_id
1 'polypeptide(L)'
;MKKPLLVLALCASLTTAQAAEPFVGHYHSGGVDWAQNLMLMDNNRFCFALIAGSLDLITGGTWQASKQGNISTIELTETRLKLPDLLLAATSSGGQAKIGKKRAMMFSAYELDSVLSAHQIRYAFSHSDTPPQAKNYTPLPDTDKMASYVVVPDNAQYVFIRTDSDSPVYRFHMGKNRNVALMPNSQARHDPFNLTLVYNHQTHFLGNTRSPTEWGQPEKVSSETQEQAWQQCQPKAIETVRQVTSSEPTLVEPDILPAH
;
A
#
# COMPACT_ATOMS: atom_id res chain seq x y z
N MET A 1 -51.34 -37.19 32.39
CA MET A 1 -50.04 -36.50 32.37
C MET A 1 -49.24 -37.06 31.17
N LYS A 2 -49.16 -36.32 30.06
CA LYS A 2 -48.44 -36.72 28.85
C LYS A 2 -47.08 -35.99 28.85
N LYS A 3 -45.97 -36.73 28.84
CA LYS A 3 -44.59 -36.19 28.77
C LYS A 3 -44.28 -35.90 27.30
N PRO A 4 -43.73 -34.75 26.94
CA PRO A 4 -43.22 -34.51 25.59
C PRO A 4 -41.83 -35.11 25.44
N LEU A 5 -41.63 -35.87 24.39
CA LEU A 5 -40.35 -36.39 23.95
C LEU A 5 -39.60 -35.25 23.24
N LEU A 6 -38.48 -34.84 23.80
CA LEU A 6 -37.59 -33.83 23.18
C LEU A 6 -36.64 -34.57 22.24
N VAL A 7 -36.86 -34.45 20.93
CA VAL A 7 -35.96 -34.98 19.90
C VAL A 7 -34.83 -33.96 19.69
N LEU A 8 -33.64 -34.21 20.20
CA LEU A 8 -32.43 -33.44 19.92
C LEU A 8 -31.94 -33.81 18.52
N ALA A 9 -32.17 -32.97 17.53
CA ALA A 9 -31.56 -33.07 16.20
C ALA A 9 -30.09 -32.64 16.29
N LEU A 10 -29.15 -33.58 16.29
CA LEU A 10 -27.71 -33.34 16.17
C LEU A 10 -27.44 -32.96 14.69
N CYS A 11 -27.31 -31.68 14.40
CA CYS A 11 -26.76 -31.21 13.12
C CYS A 11 -25.25 -31.42 13.13
N ALA A 12 -24.81 -32.59 12.66
CA ALA A 12 -23.41 -32.85 12.34
C ALA A 12 -23.03 -31.99 11.13
N SER A 13 -22.39 -30.85 11.35
CA SER A 13 -21.72 -30.08 10.32
C SER A 13 -20.57 -30.92 9.75
N LEU A 14 -20.82 -31.56 8.63
CA LEU A 14 -19.79 -32.20 7.81
C LEU A 14 -18.92 -31.09 7.23
N THR A 15 -17.80 -30.77 7.88
CA THR A 15 -16.70 -30.03 7.25
C THR A 15 -16.10 -30.97 6.20
N THR A 16 -16.56 -30.82 4.95
CA THR A 16 -15.91 -31.42 3.80
C THR A 16 -14.50 -30.81 3.73
N ALA A 17 -13.47 -31.62 4.03
CA ALA A 17 -12.09 -31.23 3.69
C ALA A 17 -12.05 -31.02 2.18
N GLN A 18 -11.99 -29.75 1.77
CA GLN A 18 -11.89 -29.39 0.37
C GLN A 18 -10.50 -29.83 -0.08
N ALA A 19 -10.43 -30.79 -1.03
CA ALA A 19 -9.15 -31.18 -1.61
C ALA A 19 -8.48 -29.94 -2.20
N ALA A 20 -7.19 -29.77 -1.91
CA ALA A 20 -6.43 -28.65 -2.47
C ALA A 20 -6.52 -28.67 -4.00
N GLU A 21 -6.74 -27.49 -4.59
CA GLU A 21 -6.81 -27.36 -6.05
C GLU A 21 -5.47 -27.81 -6.68
N PRO A 22 -5.49 -28.50 -7.82
CA PRO A 22 -4.30 -29.12 -8.40
C PRO A 22 -3.23 -28.11 -8.84
N PHE A 23 -3.60 -26.84 -8.98
CA PHE A 23 -2.70 -25.72 -9.30
C PHE A 23 -2.12 -25.04 -8.05
N VAL A 24 -2.48 -25.45 -6.86
CA VAL A 24 -1.88 -24.93 -5.62
C VAL A 24 -0.45 -25.45 -5.51
N GLY A 25 0.49 -24.53 -5.30
CA GLY A 25 1.91 -24.87 -5.20
C GLY A 25 2.82 -23.68 -5.54
N HIS A 26 4.11 -23.96 -5.59
CA HIS A 26 5.13 -22.99 -5.96
C HIS A 26 5.50 -23.13 -7.44
N TYR A 27 5.66 -22.02 -8.10
CA TYR A 27 6.04 -21.92 -9.49
C TYR A 27 7.22 -20.99 -9.63
N HIS A 28 8.11 -21.32 -10.55
CA HIS A 28 9.28 -20.55 -10.88
C HIS A 28 9.38 -20.33 -12.39
N SER A 29 9.66 -19.11 -12.80
CA SER A 29 9.93 -18.75 -14.18
C SER A 29 11.04 -17.72 -14.22
N GLY A 30 11.90 -17.75 -15.25
CA GLY A 30 13.00 -16.81 -15.31
C GLY A 30 13.82 -16.91 -16.59
N GLY A 31 14.69 -15.94 -16.75
CA GLY A 31 15.63 -15.77 -17.86
C GLY A 31 16.98 -15.25 -17.38
N VAL A 32 17.76 -14.65 -18.28
CA VAL A 32 19.13 -14.20 -17.97
C VAL A 32 19.12 -13.03 -16.96
N ASP A 33 18.16 -12.09 -17.12
CA ASP A 33 18.15 -10.83 -16.36
C ASP A 33 16.89 -10.65 -15.49
N TRP A 34 16.08 -11.71 -15.35
CA TRP A 34 14.85 -11.65 -14.58
C TRP A 34 14.48 -13.02 -13.98
N ALA A 35 13.81 -12.99 -12.85
CA ALA A 35 13.25 -14.16 -12.20
C ALA A 35 11.87 -13.81 -11.60
N GLN A 36 10.94 -14.75 -11.70
CA GLN A 36 9.63 -14.66 -11.09
C GLN A 36 9.38 -15.88 -10.21
N ASN A 37 8.79 -15.65 -9.07
CA ASN A 37 8.30 -16.69 -8.18
C ASN A 37 6.82 -16.43 -7.89
N LEU A 38 6.01 -17.45 -8.02
CA LEU A 38 4.60 -17.39 -7.69
C LEU A 38 4.26 -18.57 -6.77
N MET A 39 3.65 -18.27 -5.65
CA MET A 39 3.06 -19.29 -4.77
C MET A 39 1.56 -19.09 -4.71
N LEU A 40 0.82 -20.10 -5.17
CA LEU A 40 -0.63 -20.22 -4.98
C LEU A 40 -0.87 -21.11 -3.77
N MET A 41 -1.54 -20.56 -2.75
CA MET A 41 -1.74 -21.22 -1.45
C MET A 41 -3.13 -21.84 -1.35
N ASP A 42 -3.29 -22.87 -0.57
CA ASP A 42 -4.55 -23.60 -0.37
C ASP A 42 -5.66 -22.78 0.31
N ASN A 43 -5.31 -21.67 0.94
CA ASN A 43 -6.23 -20.72 1.58
C ASN A 43 -6.62 -19.54 0.68
N ASN A 44 -6.53 -19.69 -0.63
CA ASN A 44 -6.85 -18.66 -1.64
C ASN A 44 -5.96 -17.40 -1.58
N ARG A 45 -4.78 -17.48 -0.98
CA ARG A 45 -3.77 -16.43 -1.01
C ARG A 45 -2.74 -16.69 -2.10
N PHE A 46 -2.07 -15.65 -2.54
CA PHE A 46 -0.88 -15.78 -3.36
C PHE A 46 0.25 -14.89 -2.87
N CYS A 47 1.46 -15.30 -3.19
CA CYS A 47 2.67 -14.50 -3.05
C CYS A 47 3.35 -14.47 -4.42
N PHE A 48 3.65 -13.29 -4.92
CA PHE A 48 4.36 -13.07 -6.18
C PHE A 48 5.59 -12.22 -5.94
N ALA A 49 6.71 -12.64 -6.53
CA ALA A 49 7.95 -11.88 -6.54
C ALA A 49 8.51 -11.82 -7.96
N LEU A 50 8.93 -10.64 -8.39
CA LEU A 50 9.62 -10.39 -9.65
C LEU A 50 10.90 -9.62 -9.37
N ILE A 51 12.02 -10.12 -9.87
CA ILE A 51 13.31 -9.46 -9.88
C ILE A 51 13.70 -9.26 -11.35
N ALA A 52 13.90 -8.03 -11.78
CA ALA A 52 14.27 -7.72 -13.16
C ALA A 52 15.19 -6.48 -13.20
N GLY A 53 16.49 -6.70 -13.30
CA GLY A 53 17.48 -5.62 -13.25
C GLY A 53 17.45 -4.90 -11.88
N SER A 54 17.02 -3.63 -11.87
CA SER A 54 16.84 -2.83 -10.65
C SER A 54 15.41 -2.86 -10.09
N LEU A 55 14.51 -3.61 -10.71
CA LEU A 55 13.12 -3.74 -10.27
C LEU A 55 12.98 -4.96 -9.37
N ASP A 56 12.63 -4.72 -8.12
CA ASP A 56 12.21 -5.74 -7.17
C ASP A 56 10.75 -5.48 -6.80
N LEU A 57 9.87 -6.39 -7.21
CA LEU A 57 8.44 -6.36 -6.86
C LEU A 57 8.13 -7.57 -6.00
N ILE A 58 7.60 -7.35 -4.82
CA ILE A 58 7.03 -8.38 -3.96
C ILE A 58 5.62 -7.96 -3.60
N THR A 59 4.64 -8.81 -3.92
CA THR A 59 3.24 -8.53 -3.64
C THR A 59 2.49 -9.79 -3.26
N GLY A 60 1.43 -9.62 -2.49
CA GLY A 60 0.54 -10.69 -2.08
C GLY A 60 -0.92 -10.26 -2.12
N GLY A 61 -1.78 -11.25 -2.18
CA GLY A 61 -3.21 -11.00 -2.28
C GLY A 61 -4.01 -12.28 -2.26
N THR A 62 -5.15 -12.22 -2.93
CA THR A 62 -6.07 -13.36 -3.06
C THR A 62 -6.17 -13.83 -4.50
N TRP A 63 -6.42 -15.11 -4.67
CA TRP A 63 -6.76 -15.65 -5.97
C TRP A 63 -8.17 -16.24 -5.98
N GLN A 64 -8.77 -16.20 -7.15
CA GLN A 64 -10.04 -16.87 -7.46
C GLN A 64 -9.86 -17.70 -8.73
N ALA A 65 -10.52 -18.84 -8.79
CA ALA A 65 -10.45 -19.70 -9.96
C ALA A 65 -11.83 -20.06 -10.47
N SER A 66 -11.95 -20.11 -11.80
CA SER A 66 -13.11 -20.62 -12.51
C SER A 66 -12.66 -21.73 -13.46
N LYS A 67 -13.41 -22.83 -13.52
CA LYS A 67 -13.07 -24.00 -14.35
C LYS A 67 -14.03 -24.11 -15.51
N GLN A 68 -13.47 -24.26 -16.72
CA GLN A 68 -14.22 -24.57 -17.93
C GLN A 68 -13.54 -25.74 -18.67
N GLY A 69 -14.16 -26.91 -18.65
CA GLY A 69 -13.56 -28.13 -19.22
C GLY A 69 -12.26 -28.49 -18.53
N ASN A 70 -11.17 -28.55 -19.30
CA ASN A 70 -9.85 -28.91 -18.82
C ASN A 70 -8.98 -27.69 -18.47
N ILE A 71 -9.55 -26.49 -18.46
CA ILE A 71 -8.86 -25.26 -18.16
C ILE A 71 -9.45 -24.61 -16.92
N SER A 72 -8.62 -24.21 -15.98
CA SER A 72 -8.97 -23.25 -14.94
C SER A 72 -8.35 -21.89 -15.25
N THR A 73 -9.17 -20.85 -15.21
CA THR A 73 -8.73 -19.46 -15.22
C THR A 73 -8.56 -19.02 -13.77
N ILE A 74 -7.39 -18.50 -13.44
CA ILE A 74 -7.02 -18.07 -12.09
C ILE A 74 -6.75 -16.56 -12.13
N GLU A 75 -7.50 -15.81 -11.36
CA GLU A 75 -7.38 -14.35 -11.25
C GLU A 75 -6.69 -14.02 -9.93
N LEU A 76 -5.54 -13.35 -10.02
CA LEU A 76 -4.80 -12.83 -8.87
C LEU A 76 -5.17 -11.38 -8.66
N THR A 77 -5.52 -11.01 -7.44
CA THR A 77 -5.82 -9.63 -7.06
C THR A 77 -5.02 -9.26 -5.82
N GLU A 78 -4.21 -8.20 -5.94
CA GLU A 78 -3.42 -7.68 -4.82
C GLU A 78 -4.30 -7.26 -3.66
N THR A 79 -3.91 -7.63 -2.44
CA THR A 79 -4.49 -7.09 -1.22
C THR A 79 -3.76 -5.81 -0.85
N ARG A 80 -4.47 -4.71 -0.78
CA ARG A 80 -3.91 -3.39 -0.46
C ARG A 80 -4.37 -2.88 0.88
N LEU A 81 -3.46 -2.21 1.57
CA LEU A 81 -3.82 -1.36 2.69
C LEU A 81 -4.32 -0.02 2.15
N LYS A 82 -5.32 0.53 2.81
CA LYS A 82 -5.75 1.91 2.54
C LYS A 82 -4.74 2.84 3.20
N LEU A 83 -3.82 3.37 2.40
CA LEU A 83 -2.77 4.26 2.84
C LEU A 83 -3.08 5.70 2.40
N PRO A 84 -2.64 6.71 3.18
CA PRO A 84 -2.75 8.10 2.75
C PRO A 84 -1.80 8.40 1.58
N ASP A 85 -2.21 9.26 0.65
CA ASP A 85 -1.41 9.65 -0.51
C ASP A 85 -0.19 10.49 -0.12
N LEU A 86 -0.28 11.17 1.01
CA LEU A 86 0.76 12.06 1.52
C LEU A 86 1.17 11.65 2.93
N LEU A 87 2.46 11.77 3.20
CA LEU A 87 3.07 11.60 4.51
C LEU A 87 3.91 12.85 4.85
N LEU A 88 4.04 13.13 6.14
CA LEU A 88 5.00 14.10 6.65
C LEU A 88 6.17 13.33 7.29
N ALA A 89 7.35 13.44 6.74
CA ALA A 89 8.56 12.96 7.39
C ALA A 89 9.05 14.01 8.37
N ALA A 90 9.12 13.66 9.65
CA ALA A 90 9.65 14.52 10.68
C ALA A 90 10.93 13.92 11.23
N THR A 91 12.04 14.67 11.17
CA THR A 91 13.33 14.24 11.70
C THR A 91 13.85 15.23 12.72
N SER A 92 14.45 14.72 13.78
CA SER A 92 15.12 15.56 14.79
C SER A 92 16.60 15.78 14.50
N SER A 93 17.22 14.91 13.71
CA SER A 93 18.64 14.87 13.43
C SER A 93 18.95 15.01 11.95
N GLY A 94 19.93 15.79 11.61
CA GLY A 94 20.36 16.05 10.24
C GLY A 94 20.17 17.49 9.83
N GLY A 95 20.88 17.93 8.80
CA GLY A 95 20.98 19.32 8.38
C GLY A 95 19.63 20.06 8.39
N GLN A 96 19.49 20.95 9.33
CA GLN A 96 18.25 21.67 9.54
C GLN A 96 17.89 22.42 8.27
N ALA A 97 16.74 22.14 7.68
CA ALA A 97 16.16 23.04 6.70
C ALA A 97 15.91 24.39 7.41
N LYS A 98 16.80 25.34 7.19
CA LYS A 98 16.68 26.68 7.73
C LYS A 98 16.74 27.69 6.61
N ILE A 99 15.86 28.66 6.67
CA ILE A 99 15.98 29.89 5.89
C ILE A 99 16.47 30.96 6.88
N GLY A 100 17.79 31.18 6.88
CA GLY A 100 18.43 31.99 7.90
C GLY A 100 18.38 31.32 9.29
N LYS A 101 17.78 32.01 10.29
CA LYS A 101 17.59 31.49 11.65
C LYS A 101 16.22 30.82 11.85
N LYS A 102 15.36 30.86 10.84
CA LYS A 102 13.96 30.39 10.95
C LYS A 102 13.85 28.92 10.59
N ARG A 103 12.93 28.22 11.25
CA ARG A 103 12.49 26.87 10.93
C ARG A 103 11.95 26.85 9.50
N ALA A 104 12.29 25.82 8.74
CA ALA A 104 11.79 25.64 7.39
C ALA A 104 11.22 24.23 7.20
N MET A 105 10.23 24.12 6.33
CA MET A 105 9.67 22.88 5.85
C MET A 105 10.06 22.69 4.39
N MET A 106 10.47 21.48 4.04
CA MET A 106 10.80 21.08 2.69
C MET A 106 9.58 20.49 2.00
N PHE A 107 9.37 20.88 0.75
CA PHE A 107 8.45 20.21 -0.17
C PHE A 107 9.26 19.65 -1.33
N SER A 108 9.13 18.37 -1.62
CA SER A 108 9.63 17.76 -2.85
C SER A 108 8.60 18.04 -3.96
N ALA A 109 8.77 19.15 -4.66
CA ALA A 109 7.79 19.60 -5.64
C ALA A 109 7.59 18.59 -6.75
N TYR A 110 8.68 18.08 -7.33
CA TYR A 110 8.64 17.10 -8.41
C TYR A 110 7.86 15.82 -8.05
N GLU A 111 8.05 15.31 -6.85
CA GLU A 111 7.34 14.11 -6.40
C GLU A 111 5.88 14.43 -6.05
N LEU A 112 5.61 15.61 -5.50
CA LEU A 112 4.25 16.06 -5.19
C LEU A 112 3.42 16.28 -6.45
N ASP A 113 4.01 16.79 -7.53
CA ASP A 113 3.36 17.00 -8.82
C ASP A 113 2.79 15.70 -9.40
N SER A 114 3.48 14.61 -9.18
CA SER A 114 3.00 13.30 -9.59
C SER A 114 1.79 12.82 -8.78
N VAL A 115 1.55 13.41 -7.60
CA VAL A 115 0.50 13.01 -6.64
C VAL A 115 -0.72 13.92 -6.68
N LEU A 116 -0.45 15.20 -6.66
CA LEU A 116 -1.45 16.26 -6.60
C LEU A 116 -1.17 17.13 -7.81
N SER A 117 -2.15 17.43 -8.64
CA SER A 117 -1.94 18.35 -9.77
C SER A 117 -1.23 19.62 -9.28
N ALA A 118 0.06 19.72 -9.53
CA ALA A 118 1.03 20.59 -8.87
C ALA A 118 0.69 22.08 -8.88
N HIS A 119 0.08 22.53 -9.96
CA HIS A 119 -0.25 23.94 -10.12
C HIS A 119 -1.28 24.47 -9.11
N GLN A 120 -1.79 23.60 -8.23
CA GLN A 120 -2.88 23.96 -7.32
C GLN A 120 -2.61 23.64 -5.85
N ILE A 121 -1.46 23.05 -5.52
CA ILE A 121 -1.16 22.74 -4.12
C ILE A 121 -1.01 24.03 -3.32
N ARG A 122 -1.78 24.12 -2.26
CA ARG A 122 -1.73 25.22 -1.30
C ARG A 122 -1.48 24.69 0.09
N TYR A 123 -0.76 25.45 0.88
CA TYR A 123 -0.48 25.11 2.27
C TYR A 123 -0.82 26.24 3.21
N ALA A 124 -1.06 25.90 4.46
CA ALA A 124 -1.21 26.86 5.55
C ALA A 124 -0.65 26.28 6.84
N PHE A 125 -0.05 27.13 7.66
CA PHE A 125 0.39 26.78 8.99
C PHE A 125 -0.57 27.30 10.04
N SER A 126 -0.76 26.54 11.12
CA SER A 126 -1.61 26.95 12.24
C SER A 126 -1.04 26.46 13.57
N HIS A 127 -1.38 27.14 14.65
CA HIS A 127 -1.21 26.64 16.01
C HIS A 127 -2.41 25.82 16.49
N SER A 128 -3.54 25.94 15.81
CA SER A 128 -4.78 25.21 16.08
C SER A 128 -4.95 24.04 15.11
N ASP A 129 -5.62 23.01 15.53
CA ASP A 129 -6.02 21.85 14.75
C ASP A 129 -7.19 22.12 13.79
N THR A 130 -7.76 23.32 13.86
CA THR A 130 -8.84 23.76 12.95
C THR A 130 -8.26 24.27 11.64
N PRO A 131 -8.79 23.84 10.48
CA PRO A 131 -8.35 24.33 9.19
C PRO A 131 -8.48 25.84 9.06
N PRO A 132 -7.46 26.54 8.58
CA PRO A 132 -7.57 27.95 8.26
C PRO A 132 -8.61 28.22 7.17
N GLN A 133 -9.14 29.44 7.13
CA GLN A 133 -10.01 29.87 6.02
C GLN A 133 -9.28 29.77 4.67
N ALA A 134 -10.02 29.46 3.60
CA ALA A 134 -9.46 29.23 2.25
C ALA A 134 -8.50 30.35 1.77
N LYS A 135 -8.79 31.61 2.09
CA LYS A 135 -7.95 32.76 1.75
C LYS A 135 -6.57 32.79 2.42
N ASN A 136 -6.38 32.01 3.47
CA ASN A 136 -5.13 31.96 4.24
C ASN A 136 -4.16 30.88 3.75
N TYR A 137 -4.53 30.15 2.70
CA TYR A 137 -3.64 29.18 2.07
C TYR A 137 -2.76 29.86 1.04
N THR A 138 -1.47 29.60 1.13
CA THR A 138 -0.46 30.10 0.22
C THR A 138 -0.16 29.03 -0.84
N PRO A 139 -0.06 29.38 -2.13
CA PRO A 139 0.44 28.45 -3.15
C PRO A 139 1.84 27.96 -2.79
N LEU A 140 2.19 26.73 -3.16
CA LEU A 140 3.57 26.29 -3.10
C LEU A 140 4.45 27.23 -3.93
N PRO A 141 5.66 27.52 -3.45
CA PRO A 141 6.62 28.25 -4.26
C PRO A 141 6.89 27.51 -5.57
N ASP A 142 7.27 28.28 -6.59
CA ASP A 142 7.54 27.81 -7.95
C ASP A 142 8.36 26.51 -7.97
N THR A 143 7.83 25.50 -8.67
CA THR A 143 8.24 24.11 -8.60
C THR A 143 9.33 23.72 -9.59
N ASP A 144 9.91 24.65 -10.32
CA ASP A 144 11.05 24.40 -11.24
C ASP A 144 12.30 23.85 -10.53
N LYS A 145 12.26 23.78 -9.20
CA LYS A 145 13.34 23.24 -8.36
C LYS A 145 12.90 21.91 -7.74
N MET A 146 13.81 20.97 -7.69
CA MET A 146 13.60 19.63 -7.10
C MET A 146 13.09 19.68 -5.65
N ALA A 147 13.34 20.76 -4.92
CA ALA A 147 12.80 20.98 -3.58
C ALA A 147 12.55 22.46 -3.33
N SER A 148 11.43 22.76 -2.72
CA SER A 148 11.08 24.10 -2.24
C SER A 148 11.07 24.13 -0.72
N TYR A 149 11.53 25.25 -0.15
CA TYR A 149 11.55 25.44 1.29
C TYR A 149 10.67 26.62 1.67
N VAL A 150 9.84 26.42 2.66
CA VAL A 150 8.98 27.50 3.19
C VAL A 150 9.27 27.72 4.67
N VAL A 151 9.19 28.98 5.09
CA VAL A 151 9.38 29.33 6.50
C VAL A 151 8.20 28.85 7.30
N VAL A 152 8.46 28.10 8.37
CA VAL A 152 7.45 27.66 9.32
C VAL A 152 7.38 28.68 10.48
N PRO A 153 6.20 29.24 10.79
CA PRO A 153 6.03 30.10 11.96
C PRO A 153 6.43 29.37 13.26
N ASP A 154 7.04 30.10 14.19
CA ASP A 154 7.60 29.50 15.42
C ASP A 154 6.53 28.82 16.29
N ASN A 155 5.29 29.33 16.27
CA ASN A 155 4.17 28.77 17.02
C ASN A 155 3.33 27.74 16.25
N ALA A 156 3.69 27.43 15.00
CA ALA A 156 2.95 26.47 14.19
C ALA A 156 3.12 25.05 14.71
N GLN A 157 2.02 24.38 14.97
CA GLN A 157 1.95 22.98 15.36
C GLN A 157 1.41 22.09 14.24
N TYR A 158 0.67 22.68 13.31
CA TYR A 158 0.03 21.98 12.21
C TYR A 158 0.40 22.59 10.86
N VAL A 159 0.48 21.73 9.86
CA VAL A 159 0.42 22.13 8.44
C VAL A 159 -0.82 21.53 7.80
N PHE A 160 -1.48 22.34 7.00
CA PHE A 160 -2.66 21.97 6.23
C PHE A 160 -2.31 22.05 4.75
N ILE A 161 -2.64 21.01 3.99
CA ILE A 161 -2.41 20.93 2.54
C ILE A 161 -3.75 20.69 1.86
N ARG A 162 -3.97 21.39 0.74
CA ARG A 162 -5.14 21.19 -0.14
C ARG A 162 -4.75 21.47 -1.59
N THR A 163 -5.48 20.89 -2.54
CA THR A 163 -5.27 21.14 -3.97
C THR A 163 -6.16 22.24 -4.51
N ASP A 164 -7.44 22.26 -4.17
CA ASP A 164 -8.44 23.25 -4.59
C ASP A 164 -9.49 23.52 -3.50
N SER A 165 -10.52 24.31 -3.80
CA SER A 165 -11.57 24.65 -2.82
C SER A 165 -12.42 23.47 -2.42
N ASP A 166 -12.57 22.49 -3.30
CA ASP A 166 -13.51 21.38 -3.15
C ASP A 166 -12.81 20.06 -2.76
N SER A 167 -11.47 20.09 -2.66
CA SER A 167 -10.69 18.90 -2.25
C SER A 167 -10.64 18.76 -0.72
N PRO A 168 -10.45 17.51 -0.25
CA PRO A 168 -10.15 17.27 1.16
C PRO A 168 -8.92 18.04 1.62
N VAL A 169 -8.90 18.39 2.89
CA VAL A 169 -7.76 19.06 3.53
C VAL A 169 -6.95 18.01 4.31
N TYR A 170 -5.67 17.88 3.96
CA TYR A 170 -4.73 17.04 4.70
C TYR A 170 -4.16 17.85 5.86
N ARG A 171 -4.38 17.40 7.09
CA ARG A 171 -3.85 18.01 8.31
C ARG A 171 -2.77 17.14 8.90
N PHE A 172 -1.58 17.72 9.10
CA PHE A 172 -0.47 17.03 9.77
C PHE A 172 -0.08 17.75 11.05
N HIS A 173 0.14 16.99 12.12
CA HIS A 173 0.70 17.50 13.35
C HIS A 173 2.23 17.49 13.28
N MET A 174 2.87 18.63 13.21
CA MET A 174 4.33 18.77 13.09
C MET A 174 5.06 18.73 14.43
N GLY A 175 4.36 19.03 15.51
CA GLY A 175 4.98 19.19 16.82
C GLY A 175 6.04 20.30 16.85
N LYS A 176 7.04 20.09 17.66
CA LYS A 176 8.21 20.99 17.78
C LYS A 176 9.36 20.60 16.85
N ASN A 177 9.17 19.63 15.96
CA ASN A 177 10.23 19.18 15.07
C ASN A 177 10.64 20.31 14.12
N ARG A 178 11.95 20.40 13.92
CA ARG A 178 12.56 21.47 13.12
C ARG A 178 12.79 21.05 11.67
N ASN A 179 12.91 19.75 11.42
CA ASN A 179 13.10 19.18 10.10
C ASN A 179 11.86 18.42 9.73
N VAL A 180 11.07 18.98 8.86
CA VAL A 180 9.85 18.36 8.35
C VAL A 180 9.87 18.41 6.83
N ALA A 181 9.46 17.33 6.19
CA ALA A 181 9.34 17.22 4.76
C ALA A 181 8.00 16.59 4.40
N LEU A 182 7.23 17.23 3.55
CA LEU A 182 6.06 16.62 2.93
C LEU A 182 6.53 15.74 1.79
N MET A 183 6.04 14.53 1.72
CA MET A 183 6.42 13.57 0.69
C MET A 183 5.21 12.75 0.22
N PRO A 184 5.20 12.35 -1.04
CA PRO A 184 4.20 11.41 -1.54
C PRO A 184 4.42 10.04 -0.91
N ASN A 185 3.33 9.33 -0.71
CA ASN A 185 3.38 7.93 -0.31
C ASN A 185 3.36 7.03 -1.55
N SER A 186 4.52 6.61 -2.00
CA SER A 186 4.66 5.77 -3.18
C SER A 186 3.89 4.45 -3.07
N GLN A 187 3.72 3.92 -1.85
CA GLN A 187 2.95 2.68 -1.64
C GLN A 187 1.44 2.86 -1.85
N ALA A 188 0.91 4.08 -1.67
CA ALA A 188 -0.51 4.35 -1.92
C ALA A 188 -0.87 4.42 -3.42
N ARG A 189 0.10 4.53 -4.30
CA ARG A 189 -0.09 5.05 -5.65
C ARG A 189 0.21 4.12 -6.81
N HIS A 190 0.90 3.01 -6.59
CA HIS A 190 1.14 2.08 -7.69
C HIS A 190 -0.21 1.43 -8.12
N ASP A 191 -0.34 1.14 -9.39
CA ASP A 191 -1.51 0.41 -9.90
C ASP A 191 -1.62 -0.95 -9.22
N PRO A 192 -2.85 -1.42 -8.90
CA PRO A 192 -3.02 -2.72 -8.29
C PRO A 192 -2.42 -3.81 -9.19
N PHE A 193 -1.65 -4.70 -8.58
CA PHE A 193 -1.21 -5.89 -9.29
C PHE A 193 -2.42 -6.81 -9.53
N ASN A 194 -2.69 -7.06 -10.82
CA ASN A 194 -3.69 -8.00 -11.26
C ASN A 194 -3.07 -8.89 -12.34
N LEU A 195 -3.22 -10.19 -12.20
CA LEU A 195 -2.68 -11.15 -13.17
C LEU A 195 -3.70 -12.26 -13.41
N THR A 196 -3.97 -12.56 -14.68
CA THR A 196 -4.81 -13.68 -15.08
C THR A 196 -3.94 -14.81 -15.62
N LEU A 197 -4.07 -15.97 -15.00
CA LEU A 197 -3.35 -17.18 -15.35
C LEU A 197 -4.33 -18.25 -15.85
N VAL A 198 -3.79 -19.22 -16.58
CA VAL A 198 -4.51 -20.38 -17.05
C VAL A 198 -3.78 -21.66 -16.63
N TYR A 199 -4.53 -22.60 -16.06
CA TYR A 199 -4.02 -23.92 -15.67
C TYR A 199 -4.68 -25.00 -16.49
N ASN A 200 -3.89 -25.85 -17.13
CA ASN A 200 -4.37 -26.94 -17.93
C ASN A 200 -4.35 -28.25 -17.10
N HIS A 201 -5.51 -28.82 -16.81
CA HIS A 201 -5.67 -30.04 -16.00
C HIS A 201 -5.13 -31.31 -16.68
N GLN A 202 -4.92 -31.31 -17.99
CA GLN A 202 -4.36 -32.48 -18.70
C GLN A 202 -2.84 -32.49 -18.65
N THR A 203 -2.21 -31.33 -18.83
CA THR A 203 -0.75 -31.20 -18.85
C THR A 203 -0.15 -30.81 -17.50
N HIS A 204 -1.00 -30.31 -16.58
CA HIS A 204 -0.62 -29.75 -15.28
C HIS A 204 0.28 -28.52 -15.36
N PHE A 205 0.25 -27.78 -16.49
CA PHE A 205 1.02 -26.56 -16.66
C PHE A 205 0.18 -25.32 -16.31
N LEU A 206 0.85 -24.36 -15.68
CA LEU A 206 0.37 -23.01 -15.44
C LEU A 206 1.06 -22.05 -16.42
N GLY A 207 0.35 -21.06 -16.90
CA GLY A 207 0.87 -19.98 -17.73
C GLY A 207 -0.12 -18.85 -17.83
N ASN A 208 0.14 -17.93 -18.74
CA ASN A 208 -0.81 -16.90 -19.14
C ASN A 208 -1.45 -17.28 -20.49
N THR A 209 -2.39 -16.46 -20.96
CA THR A 209 -3.13 -16.73 -22.22
C THR A 209 -2.22 -16.73 -23.46
N ARG A 210 -1.05 -16.05 -23.43
CA ARG A 210 -0.09 -15.98 -24.52
C ARG A 210 0.98 -17.09 -24.44
N SER A 211 1.32 -17.47 -23.20
CA SER A 211 2.34 -18.49 -22.90
C SER A 211 1.78 -19.48 -21.87
N PRO A 212 0.97 -20.48 -22.31
CA PRO A 212 0.22 -21.35 -21.40
C PRO A 212 1.09 -22.28 -20.53
N THR A 213 2.39 -22.37 -20.80
CA THR A 213 3.34 -23.24 -20.10
C THR A 213 4.45 -22.46 -19.38
N GLU A 214 4.36 -21.14 -19.34
CA GLU A 214 5.43 -20.25 -18.86
C GLU A 214 5.91 -20.58 -17.45
N TRP A 215 4.99 -20.95 -16.56
CA TRP A 215 5.27 -21.21 -15.15
C TRP A 215 5.57 -22.69 -14.84
N GLY A 216 5.36 -23.59 -15.82
CA GLY A 216 5.55 -25.02 -15.61
C GLY A 216 4.49 -25.68 -14.74
N GLN A 217 4.91 -26.75 -14.05
CA GLN A 217 4.07 -27.52 -13.13
C GLN A 217 4.28 -27.04 -11.69
N PRO A 218 3.25 -27.16 -10.81
CA PRO A 218 3.39 -26.76 -9.42
C PRO A 218 4.33 -27.67 -8.65
N GLU A 219 5.25 -27.09 -7.91
CA GLU A 219 5.97 -27.78 -6.86
C GLU A 219 5.13 -27.76 -5.58
N LYS A 220 4.86 -28.94 -5.02
CA LYS A 220 4.12 -29.02 -3.76
C LYS A 220 4.99 -28.55 -2.61
N VAL A 221 4.46 -27.65 -1.82
CA VAL A 221 5.12 -27.10 -0.63
C VAL A 221 4.26 -27.32 0.61
N SER A 222 4.92 -27.40 1.77
CA SER A 222 4.22 -27.56 3.04
C SER A 222 3.42 -26.30 3.41
N SER A 223 2.41 -26.45 4.25
CA SER A 223 1.64 -25.31 4.77
C SER A 223 2.54 -24.34 5.56
N GLU A 224 3.59 -24.83 6.21
CA GLU A 224 4.57 -23.98 6.89
C GLU A 224 5.33 -23.09 5.91
N THR A 225 5.77 -23.67 4.77
CA THR A 225 6.43 -22.90 3.70
C THR A 225 5.50 -21.86 3.08
N GLN A 226 4.21 -22.21 2.89
CA GLN A 226 3.20 -21.28 2.41
C GLN A 226 3.03 -20.09 3.37
N GLU A 227 2.97 -20.36 4.68
CA GLU A 227 2.83 -19.29 5.67
C GLU A 227 4.08 -18.42 5.76
N GLN A 228 5.28 -18.99 5.68
CA GLN A 228 6.53 -18.22 5.62
C GLN A 228 6.58 -17.29 4.40
N ALA A 229 6.14 -17.76 3.23
CA ALA A 229 6.05 -16.95 2.03
C ALA A 229 5.01 -15.82 2.20
N TRP A 230 3.86 -16.12 2.82
CA TRP A 230 2.84 -15.10 3.10
C TRP A 230 3.36 -13.99 3.99
N GLN A 231 4.13 -14.31 5.04
CA GLN A 231 4.73 -13.30 5.92
C GLN A 231 5.66 -12.32 5.18
N GLN A 232 6.23 -12.73 4.05
CA GLN A 232 7.05 -11.85 3.22
C GLN A 232 6.21 -10.98 2.28
N CYS A 233 5.13 -11.54 1.73
CA CYS A 233 4.30 -10.94 0.68
C CYS A 233 3.09 -10.18 1.20
N GLN A 234 2.64 -10.45 2.44
CA GLN A 234 1.48 -9.75 2.99
C GLN A 234 1.71 -8.23 3.01
N PRO A 235 0.68 -7.42 2.73
CA PRO A 235 0.82 -5.99 2.78
C PRO A 235 1.27 -5.54 4.17
N LYS A 236 2.36 -4.77 4.22
CA LYS A 236 2.87 -4.21 5.47
C LYS A 236 2.50 -2.74 5.55
N ALA A 237 1.86 -2.34 6.65
CA ALA A 237 1.63 -0.93 6.91
C ALA A 237 2.99 -0.23 7.12
N ILE A 238 3.11 0.97 6.56
CA ILE A 238 4.18 1.86 6.97
C ILE A 238 3.90 2.25 8.42
N GLU A 239 4.93 2.15 9.27
CA GLU A 239 4.80 2.65 10.64
C GLU A 239 4.65 4.16 10.61
N THR A 240 3.48 4.63 10.98
CA THR A 240 3.15 6.05 11.04
C THR A 240 2.62 6.41 12.42
N VAL A 241 2.79 7.66 12.77
CA VAL A 241 2.18 8.25 13.97
C VAL A 241 1.27 9.40 13.59
N ARG A 242 0.25 9.68 14.37
CA ARG A 242 -0.60 10.87 14.16
C ARG A 242 0.03 12.13 14.74
N GLN A 243 0.87 11.97 15.74
CA GLN A 243 1.52 13.08 16.41
C GLN A 243 2.96 12.72 16.74
N VAL A 244 3.88 13.60 16.38
CA VAL A 244 5.30 13.42 16.70
C VAL A 244 5.54 13.71 18.17
N THR A 245 5.92 12.68 18.90
CA THR A 245 6.27 12.76 20.33
C THR A 245 7.75 12.48 20.59
N SER A 246 8.42 11.86 19.61
CA SER A 246 9.83 11.43 19.70
C SER A 246 10.78 12.44 19.06
N SER A 247 12.05 12.40 19.47
CA SER A 247 13.16 13.07 18.80
C SER A 247 13.68 12.29 17.58
N GLU A 248 13.24 11.06 17.41
CA GLU A 248 13.66 10.20 16.31
C GLU A 248 12.89 10.50 15.01
N PRO A 249 13.45 10.15 13.84
CA PRO A 249 12.74 10.26 12.57
C PRO A 249 11.43 9.46 12.61
N THR A 250 10.33 10.12 12.29
CA THR A 250 9.02 9.47 12.26
C THR A 250 8.24 9.90 11.02
N LEU A 251 7.38 9.00 10.54
CA LEU A 251 6.41 9.31 9.50
C LEU A 251 5.07 9.65 10.16
N VAL A 252 4.51 10.78 9.77
CA VAL A 252 3.22 11.29 10.29
C VAL A 252 2.15 11.08 9.24
N GLU A 253 1.09 10.40 9.65
CA GLU A 253 -0.11 10.22 8.86
C GLU A 253 -1.00 11.47 8.94
N PRO A 254 -1.61 11.94 7.83
CA PRO A 254 -2.56 13.04 7.88
C PRO A 254 -3.90 12.61 8.48
N ASP A 255 -4.58 13.56 9.11
CA ASP A 255 -6.03 13.51 9.17
C ASP A 255 -6.60 14.09 7.87
N ILE A 256 -7.51 13.36 7.24
CA ILE A 256 -8.18 13.82 6.01
C ILE A 256 -9.51 14.45 6.42
N LEU A 257 -9.60 15.76 6.27
CA LEU A 257 -10.76 16.56 6.63
C LEU A 257 -11.61 16.84 5.38
N PRO A 258 -12.94 16.93 5.51
CA PRO A 258 -13.80 17.28 4.38
C PRO A 258 -13.46 18.68 3.86
N ALA A 259 -13.78 18.93 2.58
CA ALA A 259 -13.76 20.27 2.01
C ALA A 259 -14.74 21.19 2.75
N HIS A 260 -14.34 22.41 3.02
CA HIS A 260 -15.14 23.45 3.68
C HIS A 260 -15.25 24.68 2.78
#